data_a2977ff67e4faebb38309c44903c6a31
#
_entry.id   a2977ff67e4faebb38309c44903c6a31
#
_cell.length_a   1.000
_cell.length_b   1.000
_cell.length_c   1.000
_cell.angle_alpha   90.00
_cell.angle_beta   90.00
_cell.angle_gamma   90.00
#
_symmetry.space_group_name_H-M   'P 1'
#
loop_
_entity.id
_entity.type
_entity.pdbx_description
1 polymer ?
#
loop_
_entity_poly.entity_id
_entity_poly.type
_entity_poly.pdbx_seq_one_letter_code
_entity_poly.pdbx_strand_id
1 'polypeptide(L)'
;EAGNLGLAEEIRKAREKAKGIIGVNVMVALSDFAELVKTSIAEKVDIIFSGAGLPLDLPSFLKKDSVTKLVPIVSSARAVRIICEKWKNNYDYLPDAVVLEGPKAGGHLGYKENQLEDQHFSLEELLP
;
A
#
# COMPACT_ATOMS: atom_id res chain seq x y z
N GLU A 1 -3.41 -20.79 -1.61
CA GLU A 1 -3.43 -19.87 -2.66
C GLU A 1 -4.54 -18.87 -2.56
N ALA A 2 -4.16 -17.62 -2.44
CA ALA A 2 -5.14 -16.56 -2.19
C ALA A 2 -5.53 -15.86 -3.50
N GLY A 3 -6.19 -16.52 -4.37
CA GLY A 3 -6.79 -15.83 -5.50
C GLY A 3 -7.90 -14.90 -5.03
N ASN A 4 -8.62 -14.32 -5.98
CA ASN A 4 -9.68 -13.37 -5.66
C ASN A 4 -10.71 -13.92 -4.70
N LEU A 5 -11.12 -15.17 -4.89
CA LEU A 5 -12.11 -15.78 -4.01
C LEU A 5 -11.54 -15.97 -2.60
N GLY A 6 -10.28 -16.40 -2.51
CA GLY A 6 -9.64 -16.60 -1.21
C GLY A 6 -9.54 -15.31 -0.42
N LEU A 7 -9.14 -14.23 -1.08
CA LEU A 7 -9.03 -12.93 -0.41
C LEU A 7 -10.41 -12.43 0.03
N ALA A 8 -11.42 -12.54 -0.83
CA ALA A 8 -12.76 -12.09 -0.49
C ALA A 8 -13.29 -12.83 0.74
N GLU A 9 -13.05 -14.15 0.80
CA GLU A 9 -13.49 -14.94 1.95
C GLU A 9 -12.77 -14.53 3.23
N GLU A 10 -11.48 -14.27 3.14
CA GLU A 10 -10.70 -13.84 4.31
C GLU A 10 -11.19 -12.50 4.82
N ILE A 11 -11.49 -11.58 3.93
CA ILE A 11 -12.02 -10.27 4.31
C ILE A 11 -13.35 -10.43 5.03
N ARG A 12 -14.22 -11.27 4.50
CA ARG A 12 -15.54 -11.51 5.09
C ARG A 12 -15.42 -12.16 6.48
N LYS A 13 -14.50 -13.11 6.63
CA LYS A 13 -14.25 -13.73 7.92
C LYS A 13 -13.74 -12.71 8.95
N ALA A 14 -12.82 -11.84 8.52
CA ALA A 14 -12.30 -10.82 9.40
C ALA A 14 -13.40 -9.87 9.84
N ARG A 15 -14.30 -9.53 8.92
CA ARG A 15 -15.39 -8.62 9.21
C ARG A 15 -16.40 -9.23 10.19
N GLU A 16 -16.57 -10.55 10.14
CA GLU A 16 -17.43 -11.24 11.09
C GLU A 16 -16.84 -11.26 12.50
N LYS A 17 -15.53 -11.38 12.59
CA LYS A 17 -14.83 -11.51 13.87
C LYS A 17 -14.48 -10.17 14.51
N ALA A 18 -14.31 -9.15 13.71
CA ALA A 18 -13.89 -7.84 14.18
C ALA A 18 -14.89 -6.78 13.70
N LYS A 19 -15.23 -5.86 14.57
CA LYS A 19 -16.15 -4.78 14.22
C LYS A 19 -15.41 -3.49 13.90
N GLY A 20 -14.10 -3.55 13.84
CA GLY A 20 -13.26 -2.38 13.59
C GLY A 20 -12.89 -2.23 12.13
N ILE A 21 -11.85 -1.46 11.92
CA ILE A 21 -11.33 -1.16 10.59
C ILE A 21 -10.65 -2.40 10.00
N ILE A 22 -10.95 -2.68 8.74
CA ILE A 22 -10.33 -3.79 8.01
C ILE A 22 -9.33 -3.20 7.01
N GLY A 23 -8.07 -3.61 7.14
CA GLY A 23 -7.03 -3.23 6.20
C GLY A 23 -6.43 -4.45 5.53
N VAL A 24 -6.01 -4.31 4.30
CA VAL A 24 -5.29 -5.36 3.58
C VAL A 24 -3.97 -4.82 3.07
N ASN A 25 -2.97 -5.68 2.99
CA ASN A 25 -1.68 -5.34 2.44
C ASN A 25 -1.50 -6.08 1.13
N VAL A 26 -1.35 -5.35 0.02
CA VAL A 26 -1.18 -5.94 -1.29
C VAL A 26 0.14 -5.45 -1.87
N MET A 27 1.06 -6.37 -2.11
CA MET A 27 2.40 -6.04 -2.60
C MET A 27 2.37 -5.75 -4.10
N VAL A 28 2.96 -4.63 -4.51
CA VAL A 28 3.02 -4.23 -5.92
C VAL A 28 3.69 -5.31 -6.78
N ALA A 29 4.67 -6.01 -6.22
CA ALA A 29 5.44 -7.01 -6.96
C ALA A 29 4.68 -8.28 -7.30
N LEU A 30 3.50 -8.49 -6.73
CA LEU A 30 2.72 -9.70 -7.01
C LEU A 30 2.13 -9.66 -8.42
N SER A 31 2.16 -10.80 -9.10
CA SER A 31 1.65 -10.88 -10.47
C SER A 31 0.15 -10.64 -10.56
N ASP A 32 -0.58 -10.94 -9.48
CA ASP A 32 -2.02 -10.73 -9.42
C ASP A 32 -2.41 -9.49 -8.62
N PHE A 33 -1.49 -8.53 -8.51
CA PHE A 33 -1.71 -7.30 -7.76
C PHE A 33 -3.03 -6.62 -8.14
N ALA A 34 -3.27 -6.43 -9.43
CA ALA A 34 -4.47 -5.73 -9.88
C ALA A 34 -5.74 -6.44 -9.42
N GLU A 35 -5.77 -7.77 -9.53
CA GLU A 35 -6.94 -8.53 -9.14
C GLU A 35 -7.18 -8.48 -7.63
N LEU A 36 -6.11 -8.53 -6.85
CA LEU A 36 -6.23 -8.45 -5.40
C LEU A 36 -6.72 -7.08 -4.97
N VAL A 37 -6.25 -6.01 -5.62
CA VAL A 37 -6.72 -4.66 -5.32
C VAL A 37 -8.20 -4.51 -5.67
N LYS A 38 -8.59 -5.00 -6.85
CA LYS A 38 -10.00 -4.91 -7.27
C LYS A 38 -10.91 -5.66 -6.31
N THR A 39 -10.50 -6.86 -5.88
CA THR A 39 -11.27 -7.64 -4.91
C THR A 39 -11.40 -6.89 -3.59
N SER A 40 -10.31 -6.32 -3.10
CA SER A 40 -10.31 -5.57 -1.84
C SER A 40 -11.28 -4.39 -1.90
N ILE A 41 -11.28 -3.66 -3.00
CA ILE A 41 -12.18 -2.52 -3.18
C ILE A 41 -13.63 -2.99 -3.29
N ALA A 42 -13.87 -4.08 -4.01
CA ALA A 42 -15.22 -4.63 -4.14
C ALA A 42 -15.78 -5.09 -2.80
N GLU A 43 -14.92 -5.62 -1.94
CA GLU A 43 -15.31 -6.03 -0.59
C GLU A 43 -15.34 -4.87 0.40
N LYS A 44 -15.06 -3.66 -0.07
CA LYS A 44 -15.19 -2.44 0.71
C LYS A 44 -14.31 -2.41 1.96
N VAL A 45 -13.06 -2.90 1.82
CA VAL A 45 -12.11 -2.76 2.92
C VAL A 45 -11.88 -1.28 3.19
N ASP A 46 -11.52 -0.95 4.42
CA ASP A 46 -11.31 0.44 4.79
C ASP A 46 -10.01 0.98 4.26
N ILE A 47 -8.95 0.17 4.25
CA ILE A 47 -7.61 0.62 3.87
C ILE A 47 -6.91 -0.45 3.04
N ILE A 48 -6.23 -0.03 1.98
CA ILE A 48 -5.27 -0.87 1.28
C ILE A 48 -3.89 -0.29 1.51
N PHE A 49 -3.01 -1.08 2.13
CA PHE A 49 -1.59 -0.76 2.25
C PHE A 49 -0.87 -1.41 1.07
N SER A 50 -0.01 -0.68 0.39
CA SER A 50 0.68 -1.23 -0.77
C SER A 50 2.12 -0.79 -0.81
N GLY A 51 3.01 -1.75 -0.88
CA GLY A 51 4.45 -1.54 -0.93
C GLY A 51 5.14 -2.58 -1.80
N ALA A 52 6.40 -2.85 -1.50
CA ALA A 52 7.24 -3.74 -2.30
C ALA A 52 7.30 -3.26 -3.75
N GLY A 53 7.51 -1.97 -3.93
CA GLY A 53 7.48 -1.25 -5.19
C GLY A 53 6.69 0.03 -5.04
N LEU A 54 6.66 0.83 -6.08
CA LEU A 54 5.91 2.08 -6.06
C LEU A 54 4.51 1.85 -6.65
N PRO A 55 3.44 2.00 -5.85
CA PRO A 55 2.08 1.78 -6.34
C PRO A 55 1.56 2.99 -7.12
N LEU A 56 2.19 3.27 -8.27
CA LEU A 56 1.96 4.52 -9.00
C LEU A 56 0.55 4.65 -9.57
N ASP A 57 -0.08 3.54 -9.90
CA ASP A 57 -1.41 3.55 -10.52
C ASP A 57 -2.51 3.00 -9.63
N LEU A 58 -2.23 2.87 -8.33
CA LEU A 58 -3.19 2.31 -7.40
C LEU A 58 -4.54 3.05 -7.41
N PRO A 59 -4.58 4.40 -7.45
CA PRO A 59 -5.87 5.08 -7.48
C PRO A 59 -6.73 4.78 -8.70
N SER A 60 -6.13 4.24 -9.77
CA SER A 60 -6.90 3.91 -10.98
C SER A 60 -7.94 2.83 -10.73
N PHE A 61 -7.79 2.05 -9.66
CA PHE A 61 -8.74 0.99 -9.33
C PHE A 61 -9.93 1.49 -8.52
N LEU A 62 -9.85 2.71 -7.99
CA LEU A 62 -10.96 3.26 -7.22
C LEU A 62 -12.11 3.63 -8.14
N LYS A 63 -13.33 3.41 -7.66
CA LYS A 63 -14.53 3.81 -8.35
C LYS A 63 -15.14 5.01 -7.63
N LYS A 64 -16.11 5.65 -8.26
CA LYS A 64 -16.70 6.88 -7.76
C LYS A 64 -17.26 6.74 -6.33
N ASP A 65 -17.79 5.56 -6.02
CA ASP A 65 -18.39 5.29 -4.72
C ASP A 65 -17.49 4.49 -3.79
N SER A 66 -16.20 4.37 -4.12
CA SER A 66 -15.28 3.60 -3.30
C SER A 66 -15.06 4.26 -1.94
N VAL A 67 -15.06 3.45 -0.88
CA VAL A 67 -14.83 3.92 0.49
C VAL A 67 -13.40 3.64 0.95
N THR A 68 -12.66 2.87 0.18
CA THR A 68 -11.33 2.39 0.54
C THR A 68 -10.30 3.51 0.49
N LYS A 69 -9.49 3.64 1.54
CA LYS A 69 -8.38 4.56 1.58
C LYS A 69 -7.12 3.86 1.11
N LEU A 70 -6.25 4.60 0.43
CA LEU A 70 -5.01 4.03 -0.11
C LEU A 70 -3.82 4.60 0.64
N VAL A 71 -2.97 3.69 1.15
CA VAL A 71 -1.83 4.06 1.97
C VAL A 71 -0.59 3.36 1.42
N PRO A 72 0.29 4.09 0.72
CA PRO A 72 1.51 3.48 0.21
C PRO A 72 2.51 3.24 1.33
N ILE A 73 3.30 2.19 1.18
CA ILE A 73 4.41 1.86 2.07
C ILE A 73 5.68 2.21 1.31
N VAL A 74 6.48 3.11 1.85
CA VAL A 74 7.66 3.64 1.19
C VAL A 74 8.84 3.64 2.13
N SER A 75 10.05 3.77 1.57
CA SER A 75 11.28 3.76 2.34
C SER A 75 12.06 5.07 2.23
N SER A 76 11.52 6.07 1.56
CA SER A 76 12.23 7.35 1.42
C SER A 76 11.26 8.49 1.16
N ALA A 77 11.70 9.70 1.49
CA ALA A 77 10.94 10.91 1.17
C ALA A 77 10.78 11.09 -0.33
N ARG A 78 11.79 10.65 -1.10
CA ARG A 78 11.73 10.74 -2.55
C ARG A 78 10.59 9.89 -3.10
N ALA A 79 10.43 8.67 -2.57
CA ALA A 79 9.35 7.80 -2.99
C ALA A 79 7.98 8.42 -2.69
N VAL A 80 7.83 9.04 -1.53
CA VAL A 80 6.59 9.75 -1.19
C VAL A 80 6.30 10.83 -2.22
N ARG A 81 7.31 11.64 -2.55
CA ARG A 81 7.14 12.72 -3.51
C ARG A 81 6.71 12.21 -4.87
N ILE A 82 7.36 11.15 -5.34
CA ILE A 82 7.04 10.56 -6.65
C ILE A 82 5.60 10.08 -6.67
N ILE A 83 5.18 9.36 -5.63
CA ILE A 83 3.82 8.85 -5.56
C ILE A 83 2.81 9.99 -5.52
N CYS A 84 3.05 10.98 -4.68
CA CYS A 84 2.12 12.10 -4.54
C CYS A 84 1.98 12.87 -5.85
N GLU A 85 3.08 13.13 -6.54
CA GLU A 85 3.04 13.82 -7.82
C GLU A 85 2.28 13.02 -8.87
N LYS A 86 2.58 11.72 -8.96
CA LYS A 86 1.93 10.87 -9.96
C LYS A 86 0.43 10.76 -9.69
N TRP A 87 0.06 10.52 -8.44
CA TRP A 87 -1.34 10.38 -8.08
C TRP A 87 -2.11 11.68 -8.30
N LYS A 88 -1.53 12.81 -7.88
CA LYS A 88 -2.18 14.11 -8.03
C LYS A 88 -2.37 14.45 -9.51
N ASN A 89 -1.32 14.25 -10.31
CA ASN A 89 -1.37 14.64 -11.71
C ASN A 89 -2.28 13.76 -12.55
N ASN A 90 -2.30 12.44 -12.26
CA ASN A 90 -3.03 11.49 -13.10
C ASN A 90 -4.43 11.17 -12.58
N TYR A 91 -4.65 11.28 -11.27
CA TYR A 91 -5.90 10.82 -10.67
C TYR A 91 -6.55 11.86 -9.75
N ASP A 92 -5.92 13.01 -9.60
CA ASP A 92 -6.38 14.07 -8.70
C ASP A 92 -6.67 13.52 -7.30
N TYR A 93 -5.73 12.72 -6.79
CA TYR A 93 -5.87 12.00 -5.54
C TYR A 93 -4.54 12.03 -4.80
N LEU A 94 -4.59 12.25 -3.50
CA LEU A 94 -3.41 12.21 -2.65
C LEU A 94 -3.58 11.11 -1.61
N PRO A 95 -2.48 10.46 -1.19
CA PRO A 95 -2.58 9.45 -0.14
C PRO A 95 -3.16 10.04 1.14
N ASP A 96 -4.00 9.27 1.82
CA ASP A 96 -4.55 9.69 3.12
C ASP A 96 -3.49 9.59 4.20
N ALA A 97 -2.55 8.67 4.04
CA ALA A 97 -1.43 8.47 4.95
C ALA A 97 -0.35 7.73 4.20
N VAL A 98 0.83 7.66 4.80
CA VAL A 98 1.98 6.95 4.23
C VAL A 98 2.61 6.15 5.36
N VAL A 99 2.97 4.89 5.08
CA VAL A 99 3.74 4.09 6.01
C VAL A 99 5.21 4.19 5.61
N LEU A 100 6.05 4.64 6.53
CA LEU A 100 7.47 4.77 6.29
C LEU A 100 8.18 3.56 6.85
N GLU A 101 8.84 2.81 5.96
CA GLU A 101 9.52 1.58 6.28
C GLU A 101 10.99 1.88 6.57
N GLY A 102 11.46 1.49 7.76
CA GLY A 102 12.85 1.71 8.13
C GLY A 102 13.76 0.62 7.59
N PRO A 103 15.09 0.83 7.66
CA PRO A 103 16.04 -0.15 7.11
C PRO A 103 16.05 -1.48 7.85
N LYS A 104 15.49 -1.54 9.05
CA LYS A 104 15.44 -2.78 9.83
C LYS A 104 14.09 -3.46 9.79
N ALA A 105 13.19 -2.99 8.95
CA ALA A 105 11.89 -3.63 8.81
C ALA A 105 12.07 -5.03 8.23
N GLY A 106 11.22 -5.95 8.65
CA GLY A 106 11.26 -7.32 8.13
C GLY A 106 10.56 -7.44 6.80
N GLY A 107 10.71 -8.61 6.18
CA GLY A 107 10.01 -8.92 4.95
C GLY A 107 10.67 -8.31 3.72
N HIS A 108 9.85 -7.93 2.76
CA HIS A 108 10.33 -7.40 1.48
C HIS A 108 10.65 -5.90 1.64
N LEU A 109 11.94 -5.59 1.74
CA LEU A 109 12.37 -4.22 2.03
C LEU A 109 12.39 -3.34 0.79
N GLY A 110 12.09 -2.06 1.00
CA GLY A 110 12.19 -1.05 -0.05
C GLY A 110 13.57 -0.46 -0.20
N TYR A 111 14.59 -1.05 0.42
CA TYR A 111 15.96 -0.58 0.38
C TYR A 111 16.84 -1.52 -0.44
N LYS A 112 17.83 -0.96 -1.12
CA LYS A 112 18.89 -1.76 -1.71
C LYS A 112 19.91 -2.07 -0.62
N GLU A 113 20.68 -3.14 -0.81
CA GLU A 113 21.61 -3.58 0.21
C GLU A 113 22.58 -2.49 0.63
N ASN A 114 23.11 -1.75 -0.35
CA ASN A 114 24.05 -0.67 -0.04
C ASN A 114 23.42 0.48 0.73
N GLN A 115 22.11 0.65 0.62
CA GLN A 115 21.39 1.69 1.36
C GLN A 115 21.18 1.32 2.82
N LEU A 116 21.15 0.03 3.12
CA LEU A 116 20.99 -0.42 4.50
C LEU A 116 22.17 -0.02 5.37
N GLU A 117 23.33 0.18 4.76
CA GLU A 117 24.54 0.59 5.48
C GLU A 117 24.72 2.09 5.51
N ASP A 118 23.87 2.84 4.84
CA ASP A 118 23.97 4.29 4.74
C ASP A 118 23.18 4.92 5.86
N GLN A 119 23.86 5.71 6.70
CA GLN A 119 23.22 6.37 7.83
C GLN A 119 22.18 7.39 7.41
N HIS A 120 22.21 7.84 6.16
CA HIS A 120 21.20 8.79 5.66
C HIS A 120 19.82 8.16 5.51
N PHE A 121 19.71 6.85 5.65
CA PHE A 121 18.43 6.16 5.57
C PHE A 121 17.91 5.73 6.93
N SER A 122 18.30 6.42 7.98
CA SER A 122 17.69 6.20 9.30
C SER A 122 16.29 6.79 9.31
N LEU A 123 15.45 6.31 10.24
CA LEU A 123 14.08 6.81 10.33
C LEU A 123 14.03 8.29 10.64
N GLU A 124 14.98 8.78 11.44
CA GLU A 124 15.00 10.20 11.79
C GLU A 124 15.20 11.09 10.57
N GLU A 125 15.93 10.61 9.59
CA GLU A 125 16.20 11.40 8.40
C GLU A 125 15.12 11.26 7.35
N LEU A 126 14.34 10.18 7.38
CA LEU A 126 13.26 9.96 6.42
C LEU A 126 11.96 10.65 6.82
N LEU A 127 11.78 10.92 8.10
CA LEU A 127 10.57 11.60 8.56
C LEU A 127 10.66 13.09 8.25
N PRO A 128 9.55 13.71 7.83
CA PRO A 128 9.54 15.15 7.55
C PRO A 128 9.71 16.01 8.80
#